data_24dc16c167aee28f62ac218af8fe977f
#
_entry.id   24dc16c167aee28f62ac218af8fe977f
#
_cell.length_a   1.000
_cell.length_b   1.000
_cell.length_c   1.000
_cell.angle_alpha   90.00
_cell.angle_beta   90.00
_cell.angle_gamma   90.00
#
_symmetry.space_group_name_H-M   'P 1'
#
loop_
_entity.id
_entity.type
_entity.pdbx_description
1 polymer ?
#
loop_
_entity_poly.entity_id
_entity_poly.type
_entity_poly.pdbx_seq_one_letter_code
_entity_poly.pdbx_strand_id
1 'polypeptide(L)'
;MVTKKISSVFGFASGSFIVALVLLFSSSVAFGQADHVRWDIISLIVGSPNTLNPNGEAFAFAYHTPGNPSAAKIRLTGAGTFVAPASGGTSGAVTGGGTWETSGSGLPEASGNYRVTKLVSWAFGTFQLGTPIDNIGDVAERANGTAVFLIEYDDGSQGMLGVGCHGAGAPNGIFEGVIATKGHVTYWNGELPSAGVDKNRTVFHVRQ
;
A
#
# COMPACT_ATOMS: atom_id res chain seq x y z
N MET A 1 -7.12 -5.05 97.62
CA MET A 1 -6.02 -4.45 96.86
C MET A 1 -5.73 -5.39 95.67
N VAL A 2 -6.29 -5.11 94.52
CA VAL A 2 -6.24 -6.04 93.39
C VAL A 2 -5.56 -5.29 92.21
N THR A 3 -4.41 -5.72 91.84
CA THR A 3 -3.60 -5.21 90.77
C THR A 3 -3.99 -5.93 89.48
N LYS A 4 -4.46 -5.13 88.52
CA LYS A 4 -4.89 -5.58 87.16
C LYS A 4 -3.67 -5.48 86.22
N LYS A 5 -3.21 -6.60 85.69
CA LYS A 5 -2.23 -6.64 84.57
C LYS A 5 -2.88 -6.35 83.25
N ILE A 6 -2.37 -5.40 82.50
CA ILE A 6 -2.75 -5.10 81.11
C ILE A 6 -1.68 -5.76 80.24
N SER A 7 -2.13 -6.71 79.41
CA SER A 7 -1.33 -7.30 78.33
C SER A 7 -1.57 -6.57 77.04
N SER A 8 -0.54 -5.99 76.45
CA SER A 8 -0.52 -5.41 75.14
C SER A 8 -0.30 -6.51 74.09
N VAL A 9 -1.22 -6.63 73.18
CA VAL A 9 -1.07 -7.45 71.94
C VAL A 9 -0.66 -6.53 70.80
N PHE A 10 0.58 -6.62 70.39
CA PHE A 10 1.03 -6.02 69.13
C PHE A 10 0.71 -6.99 67.99
N GLY A 11 -0.22 -6.61 67.14
CA GLY A 11 -0.51 -7.31 65.86
C GLY A 11 0.42 -6.82 64.76
N PHE A 12 1.24 -7.69 64.25
CA PHE A 12 1.97 -7.47 62.99
C PHE A 12 1.03 -7.76 61.82
N ALA A 13 0.68 -6.71 61.08
CA ALA A 13 0.02 -6.84 59.78
C ALA A 13 0.52 -5.73 58.85
N SER A 14 1.66 -5.96 58.24
CA SER A 14 2.16 -5.10 57.19
C SER A 14 3.20 -5.87 56.38
N GLY A 15 2.86 -6.41 55.27
CA GLY A 15 3.85 -7.08 54.43
C GLY A 15 3.37 -7.68 53.08
N SER A 16 2.15 -7.45 52.68
CA SER A 16 1.70 -8.18 51.47
C SER A 16 1.06 -7.31 50.36
N PHE A 17 1.19 -6.00 50.40
CA PHE A 17 0.50 -5.12 49.40
C PHE A 17 1.42 -4.46 48.38
N ILE A 18 2.73 -4.64 48.40
CA ILE A 18 3.64 -3.95 47.47
C ILE A 18 4.06 -4.81 46.27
N VAL A 19 3.90 -6.13 46.32
CA VAL A 19 4.33 -7.02 45.22
C VAL A 19 3.31 -7.08 44.04
N ALA A 20 2.06 -6.77 44.29
CA ALA A 20 1.01 -6.85 43.24
C ALA A 20 0.97 -5.66 42.26
N LEU A 21 1.63 -4.54 42.56
CA LEU A 21 1.55 -3.32 41.76
C LEU A 21 2.65 -3.21 40.68
N VAL A 22 3.69 -4.03 40.74
CA VAL A 22 4.83 -3.97 39.80
C VAL A 22 4.59 -4.84 38.54
N LEU A 23 3.63 -5.76 38.57
CA LEU A 23 3.35 -6.68 37.45
C LEU A 23 2.37 -6.14 36.42
N LEU A 24 1.78 -4.95 36.59
CA LEU A 24 0.77 -4.40 35.68
C LEU A 24 1.32 -3.42 34.62
N PHE A 25 2.63 -3.16 34.59
CA PHE A 25 3.23 -2.23 33.62
C PHE A 25 4.19 -2.87 32.61
N SER A 26 4.19 -4.19 32.50
CA SER A 26 4.92 -4.89 31.42
C SER A 26 4.00 -5.22 30.26
N SER A 27 3.10 -4.31 29.88
CA SER A 27 2.59 -4.34 28.51
C SER A 27 3.75 -3.93 27.62
N SER A 28 4.51 -4.91 27.14
CA SER A 28 5.37 -4.72 25.98
C SER A 28 4.49 -4.19 24.86
N VAL A 29 4.55 -2.89 24.62
CA VAL A 29 4.04 -2.30 23.39
C VAL A 29 4.90 -2.96 22.30
N ALA A 30 4.39 -4.00 21.67
CA ALA A 30 4.98 -4.50 20.44
C ALA A 30 4.83 -3.34 19.45
N PHE A 31 5.88 -2.55 19.29
CA PHE A 31 5.97 -1.63 18.18
C PHE A 31 6.03 -2.52 16.93
N GLY A 32 4.93 -2.64 16.22
CA GLY A 32 4.94 -3.23 14.90
C GLY A 32 6.01 -2.48 14.08
N GLN A 33 6.83 -3.22 13.36
CA GLN A 33 7.82 -2.63 12.48
C GLN A 33 7.08 -1.93 11.32
N ALA A 34 7.57 -0.77 10.89
CA ALA A 34 7.03 -0.10 9.72
C ALA A 34 7.45 -0.86 8.45
N ASP A 35 6.51 -1.13 7.57
CA ASP A 35 6.81 -1.75 6.28
C ASP A 35 7.53 -0.75 5.35
N HIS A 36 8.66 -1.19 4.80
CA HIS A 36 9.33 -0.50 3.70
C HIS A 36 8.85 -1.10 2.38
N VAL A 37 8.09 -0.34 1.62
CA VAL A 37 7.43 -0.83 0.43
C VAL A 37 7.93 -0.12 -0.81
N ARG A 38 8.32 -0.88 -1.82
CA ARG A 38 8.48 -0.43 -3.19
C ARG A 38 7.22 -0.77 -3.97
N TRP A 39 6.79 0.11 -4.86
CA TRP A 39 5.70 -0.11 -5.80
C TRP A 39 6.18 0.19 -7.23
N ASP A 40 5.74 -0.61 -8.19
CA ASP A 40 6.05 -0.43 -9.60
C ASP A 40 4.81 -0.72 -10.46
N ILE A 41 4.60 0.10 -11.50
CA ILE A 41 3.78 -0.24 -12.65
C ILE A 41 4.69 -1.02 -13.60
N ILE A 42 4.32 -2.25 -13.93
CA ILE A 42 5.21 -3.22 -14.55
C ILE A 42 4.72 -3.67 -15.91
N SER A 43 5.64 -4.20 -16.71
CA SER A 43 5.33 -5.04 -17.87
C SER A 43 5.47 -6.50 -17.47
N LEU A 44 4.38 -7.26 -17.58
CA LEU A 44 4.36 -8.69 -17.30
C LEU A 44 4.38 -9.48 -18.62
N ILE A 45 5.45 -10.25 -18.85
CA ILE A 45 5.48 -11.22 -19.94
C ILE A 45 4.93 -12.53 -19.39
N VAL A 46 3.79 -12.94 -19.90
CA VAL A 46 3.15 -14.19 -19.52
C VAL A 46 3.89 -15.35 -20.19
N GLY A 47 4.38 -16.28 -19.39
CA GLY A 47 5.17 -17.43 -19.84
C GLY A 47 5.30 -18.48 -18.75
N SER A 48 6.25 -19.37 -18.91
CA SER A 48 6.59 -20.38 -17.91
C SER A 48 8.12 -20.43 -17.70
N PRO A 49 8.65 -19.72 -16.72
CA PRO A 49 7.96 -18.82 -15.76
C PRO A 49 7.53 -17.49 -16.36
N ASN A 50 6.60 -16.80 -15.71
CA ASN A 50 6.28 -15.40 -15.99
C ASN A 50 7.49 -14.51 -15.72
N THR A 51 7.61 -13.37 -16.44
CA THR A 51 8.70 -12.41 -16.24
C THR A 51 8.14 -11.02 -15.96
N LEU A 52 8.55 -10.45 -14.83
CA LEU A 52 8.22 -9.09 -14.42
C LEU A 52 9.36 -8.15 -14.83
N ASN A 53 9.03 -7.10 -15.57
CA ASN A 53 9.98 -6.06 -15.98
C ASN A 53 9.54 -4.68 -15.47
N PRO A 54 10.50 -3.80 -15.14
CA PRO A 54 10.18 -2.41 -14.80
C PRO A 54 9.66 -1.64 -16.01
N ASN A 55 9.20 -0.41 -15.77
CA ASN A 55 8.77 0.53 -16.81
C ASN A 55 7.58 0.06 -17.65
N GLY A 56 6.62 -0.59 -17.00
CA GLY A 56 5.34 -0.90 -17.59
C GLY A 56 4.42 0.32 -17.68
N GLU A 57 3.26 0.10 -18.25
CA GLU A 57 2.18 1.09 -18.34
C GLU A 57 0.87 0.51 -17.83
N ALA A 58 0.04 1.36 -17.24
CA ALA A 58 -1.29 1.01 -16.79
C ALA A 58 -2.30 2.06 -17.23
N PHE A 59 -3.53 1.61 -17.43
CA PHE A 59 -4.62 2.43 -17.93
C PHE A 59 -5.82 2.39 -17.00
N ALA A 60 -6.49 3.52 -16.86
CA ALA A 60 -7.79 3.60 -16.21
C ALA A 60 -8.74 4.49 -17.01
N PHE A 61 -10.03 4.14 -16.99
CA PHE A 61 -11.08 4.82 -17.76
C PHE A 61 -11.99 5.65 -16.86
N ALA A 62 -12.45 6.81 -17.35
CA ALA A 62 -13.26 7.72 -16.56
C ALA A 62 -14.67 7.19 -16.29
N TYR A 63 -15.40 6.75 -17.29
CA TYR A 63 -16.77 6.23 -17.17
C TYR A 63 -17.13 5.28 -18.31
N HIS A 64 -16.17 4.46 -18.68
CA HIS A 64 -16.41 3.60 -19.83
C HIS A 64 -16.00 2.16 -19.62
N THR A 65 -16.56 1.32 -20.46
CA THR A 65 -16.24 -0.10 -20.49
C THR A 65 -14.82 -0.29 -21.02
N PRO A 66 -13.97 -1.07 -20.34
CA PRO A 66 -12.66 -1.45 -20.86
C PRO A 66 -12.73 -2.03 -22.27
N GLY A 67 -11.71 -1.76 -23.09
CA GLY A 67 -11.62 -2.25 -24.46
C GLY A 67 -12.21 -1.32 -25.52
N ASN A 68 -12.81 -0.18 -25.15
CA ASN A 68 -13.21 0.83 -26.10
C ASN A 68 -12.07 1.83 -26.35
N PRO A 69 -11.44 1.86 -27.54
CA PRO A 69 -10.31 2.73 -27.84
C PRO A 69 -10.64 4.23 -27.79
N SER A 70 -11.91 4.58 -27.93
CA SER A 70 -12.37 5.97 -27.87
C SER A 70 -12.79 6.42 -26.48
N ALA A 71 -12.70 5.56 -25.46
CA ALA A 71 -13.07 5.92 -24.11
C ALA A 71 -12.09 6.93 -23.51
N ALA A 72 -12.63 7.85 -22.72
CA ALA A 72 -11.82 8.78 -21.94
C ALA A 72 -10.96 8.01 -20.92
N LYS A 73 -9.65 8.11 -21.04
CA LYS A 73 -8.70 7.33 -20.24
C LYS A 73 -7.48 8.14 -19.83
N ILE A 74 -6.84 7.66 -18.79
CA ILE A 74 -5.50 8.06 -18.39
C ILE A 74 -4.56 6.86 -18.53
N ARG A 75 -3.37 7.08 -19.07
CA ARG A 75 -2.25 6.16 -19.08
C ARG A 75 -1.22 6.63 -18.06
N LEU A 76 -0.71 5.73 -17.26
CA LEU A 76 0.28 6.01 -16.24
C LEU A 76 1.45 5.03 -16.34
N THR A 77 2.65 5.54 -16.13
CA THR A 77 3.85 4.76 -15.82
C THR A 77 4.32 5.15 -14.44
N GLY A 78 5.18 4.38 -13.80
CA GLY A 78 5.79 4.87 -12.56
C GLY A 78 6.24 3.81 -11.60
N ALA A 79 7.02 4.28 -10.64
CA ALA A 79 7.54 3.49 -9.53
C ALA A 79 7.91 4.41 -8.36
N GLY A 80 8.09 3.83 -7.20
CA GLY A 80 8.54 4.57 -6.02
C GLY A 80 8.61 3.73 -4.77
N THR A 81 8.79 4.40 -3.64
CA THR A 81 8.86 3.76 -2.34
C THR A 81 8.02 4.52 -1.32
N PHE A 82 7.61 3.82 -0.28
CA PHE A 82 7.01 4.44 0.89
C PHE A 82 7.33 3.65 2.17
N VAL A 83 7.21 4.33 3.30
CA VAL A 83 7.22 3.70 4.61
C VAL A 83 5.79 3.74 5.15
N ALA A 84 5.20 2.57 5.33
CA ALA A 84 3.88 2.43 5.93
C ALA A 84 4.00 2.44 7.45
N PRO A 85 3.32 3.36 8.17
CA PRO A 85 3.34 3.34 9.62
C PRO A 85 2.72 2.06 10.17
N ALA A 86 3.33 1.46 11.17
CA ALA A 86 2.83 0.27 11.85
C ALA A 86 1.42 0.47 12.46
N SER A 87 1.07 1.71 12.80
CA SER A 87 -0.26 2.08 13.29
C SER A 87 -1.29 2.28 12.18
N GLY A 88 -0.90 2.11 10.91
CA GLY A 88 -1.71 2.50 9.76
C GLY A 88 -1.77 4.01 9.54
N GLY A 89 -2.48 4.42 8.51
CA GLY A 89 -2.72 5.83 8.20
C GLY A 89 -1.73 6.43 7.19
N THR A 90 -1.60 7.76 7.24
CA THR A 90 -0.87 8.53 6.23
C THR A 90 0.63 8.60 6.52
N SER A 91 1.44 8.68 5.47
CA SER A 91 2.88 8.89 5.58
C SER A 91 3.38 9.90 4.55
N GLY A 92 4.28 10.80 4.98
CA GLY A 92 5.05 11.67 4.09
C GLY A 92 6.38 11.05 3.64
N ALA A 93 6.75 9.89 4.19
CA ALA A 93 7.95 9.16 3.78
C ALA A 93 7.67 8.39 2.48
N VAL A 94 7.60 9.12 1.39
CA VAL A 94 7.29 8.62 0.04
C VAL A 94 8.28 9.16 -0.98
N THR A 95 8.50 8.38 -2.02
CA THR A 95 9.22 8.79 -3.23
C THR A 95 8.47 8.30 -4.44
N GLY A 96 8.87 8.79 -5.61
CA GLY A 96 8.41 8.25 -6.88
C GLY A 96 7.47 9.15 -7.64
N GLY A 97 7.04 8.63 -8.75
CA GLY A 97 6.24 9.28 -9.76
C GLY A 97 6.44 8.58 -11.10
N GLY A 98 6.04 9.23 -12.17
CA GLY A 98 6.14 8.71 -13.51
C GLY A 98 5.55 9.65 -14.53
N THR A 99 5.12 9.12 -15.66
CA THR A 99 4.44 9.89 -16.70
C THR A 99 2.94 9.65 -16.67
N TRP A 100 2.22 10.63 -17.17
CA TRP A 100 0.77 10.54 -17.41
C TRP A 100 0.42 10.98 -18.82
N GLU A 101 -0.65 10.44 -19.37
CA GLU A 101 -1.24 10.85 -20.62
C GLU A 101 -2.75 10.68 -20.55
N THR A 102 -3.50 11.72 -20.91
CA THR A 102 -4.96 11.65 -21.06
C THR A 102 -5.33 11.63 -22.54
N SER A 103 -6.33 10.83 -22.88
CA SER A 103 -6.82 10.70 -24.24
C SER A 103 -8.26 10.19 -24.27
N GLY A 104 -8.86 10.23 -25.45
CA GLY A 104 -10.19 9.69 -25.70
C GLY A 104 -11.30 10.72 -25.66
N SER A 105 -12.50 10.27 -25.93
CA SER A 105 -13.66 11.11 -26.17
C SER A 105 -14.01 12.00 -24.96
N GLY A 106 -14.11 13.29 -25.21
CA GLY A 106 -14.52 14.27 -24.21
C GLY A 106 -13.40 14.76 -23.27
N LEU A 107 -12.17 14.32 -23.48
CA LEU A 107 -11.00 14.83 -22.76
C LEU A 107 -10.01 15.50 -23.73
N PRO A 108 -9.33 16.58 -23.30
CA PRO A 108 -8.17 17.08 -24.02
C PRO A 108 -7.05 16.03 -23.97
N GLU A 109 -6.40 15.82 -25.11
CA GLU A 109 -5.14 15.07 -25.14
C GLU A 109 -4.05 15.90 -24.48
N ALA A 110 -3.44 15.35 -23.44
CA ALA A 110 -2.39 15.99 -22.70
C ALA A 110 -1.50 14.92 -22.06
N SER A 111 -0.24 15.28 -21.80
CA SER A 111 0.73 14.39 -21.17
C SER A 111 1.75 15.19 -20.37
N GLY A 112 2.42 14.51 -19.46
CA GLY A 112 3.47 15.09 -18.64
C GLY A 112 3.99 14.11 -17.60
N ASN A 113 4.51 14.66 -16.50
CA ASN A 113 5.01 13.89 -15.38
C ASN A 113 4.14 14.12 -14.15
N TYR A 114 4.18 13.16 -13.23
CA TYR A 114 3.61 13.33 -11.89
C TYR A 114 4.61 12.91 -10.82
N ARG A 115 4.42 13.40 -9.62
CA ARG A 115 5.17 12.98 -8.44
C ARG A 115 4.22 12.57 -7.32
N VAL A 116 4.64 11.57 -6.56
CA VAL A 116 3.96 11.16 -5.33
C VAL A 116 4.34 12.12 -4.21
N THR A 117 3.35 12.60 -3.46
CA THR A 117 3.58 13.57 -2.38
C THR A 117 3.25 13.03 -1.01
N LYS A 118 2.36 12.02 -0.93
CA LYS A 118 1.92 11.43 0.34
C LYS A 118 1.30 10.05 0.14
N LEU A 119 1.58 9.13 1.05
CA LEU A 119 0.78 7.91 1.23
C LEU A 119 -0.49 8.26 2.01
N VAL A 120 -1.64 7.91 1.49
CA VAL A 120 -2.95 8.05 2.15
C VAL A 120 -3.32 6.80 2.91
N SER A 121 -3.14 5.63 2.28
CA SER A 121 -3.40 4.34 2.88
C SER A 121 -2.56 3.24 2.24
N TRP A 122 -2.24 2.24 3.05
CA TRP A 122 -1.64 0.98 2.63
C TRP A 122 -2.40 -0.17 3.28
N ALA A 123 -2.77 -1.16 2.48
CA ALA A 123 -3.35 -2.40 2.94
C ALA A 123 -2.54 -3.57 2.36
N PHE A 124 -1.70 -4.16 3.20
CA PHE A 124 -1.01 -5.41 2.88
C PHE A 124 -2.02 -6.55 2.80
N GLY A 125 -1.95 -7.34 1.75
CA GLY A 125 -2.78 -8.53 1.56
C GLY A 125 -2.05 -9.80 1.99
N THR A 126 -1.15 -10.26 1.14
CA THR A 126 -0.32 -11.47 1.34
C THR A 126 0.97 -11.33 0.57
N PHE A 127 2.00 -12.10 0.93
CA PHE A 127 3.10 -12.35 0.00
C PHE A 127 2.62 -13.20 -1.17
N GLN A 128 3.15 -12.91 -2.37
CA GLN A 128 2.75 -13.62 -3.58
C GLN A 128 3.32 -15.03 -3.63
N LEU A 129 2.55 -15.94 -4.18
CA LEU A 129 2.98 -17.32 -4.46
C LEU A 129 3.69 -17.39 -5.81
N GLY A 130 4.50 -18.46 -5.95
CA GLY A 130 5.19 -18.76 -7.21
C GLY A 130 6.55 -18.10 -7.37
N THR A 131 7.26 -18.50 -8.39
CA THR A 131 8.65 -18.11 -8.66
C THR A 131 8.81 -17.58 -10.08
N PRO A 132 8.26 -16.39 -10.41
CA PRO A 132 8.53 -15.75 -11.68
C PRO A 132 9.99 -15.27 -11.74
N ILE A 133 10.43 -14.90 -12.93
CA ILE A 133 11.63 -14.07 -13.09
C ILE A 133 11.24 -12.63 -12.70
N ASP A 134 11.91 -12.11 -11.71
CA ASP A 134 11.66 -10.74 -11.23
C ASP A 134 12.88 -9.87 -11.51
N ASN A 135 12.76 -8.96 -12.48
CA ASN A 135 13.81 -8.03 -12.88
C ASN A 135 13.74 -6.70 -12.10
N ILE A 136 12.95 -6.64 -11.02
CA ILE A 136 12.64 -5.41 -10.28
C ILE A 136 13.15 -5.49 -8.84
N GLY A 137 12.88 -6.60 -8.17
CA GLY A 137 13.20 -6.80 -6.76
C GLY A 137 13.41 -8.25 -6.37
N ASP A 138 13.38 -8.51 -5.07
CA ASP A 138 13.47 -9.88 -4.56
C ASP A 138 12.10 -10.56 -4.68
N VAL A 139 12.11 -11.76 -5.27
CA VAL A 139 10.92 -12.60 -5.41
C VAL A 139 10.23 -12.88 -4.06
N ALA A 140 11.02 -13.01 -2.99
CA ALA A 140 10.49 -13.28 -1.65
C ALA A 140 9.77 -12.07 -1.03
N GLU A 141 10.06 -10.86 -1.48
CA GLU A 141 9.45 -9.61 -1.00
C GLU A 141 8.14 -9.26 -1.75
N ARG A 142 7.82 -9.98 -2.83
CA ARG A 142 6.62 -9.66 -3.63
C ARG A 142 5.35 -9.81 -2.83
N ALA A 143 4.50 -8.79 -2.91
CA ALA A 143 3.28 -8.73 -2.13
C ALA A 143 2.05 -8.33 -2.95
N ASN A 144 0.92 -8.83 -2.51
CA ASN A 144 -0.41 -8.37 -2.89
C ASN A 144 -0.85 -7.28 -1.93
N GLY A 145 -1.55 -6.28 -2.43
CA GLY A 145 -2.02 -5.20 -1.59
C GLY A 145 -2.60 -4.04 -2.38
N THR A 146 -2.95 -2.99 -1.65
CA THR A 146 -3.47 -1.75 -2.23
C THR A 146 -2.84 -0.54 -1.54
N ALA A 147 -2.27 0.36 -2.33
CA ALA A 147 -1.78 1.65 -1.88
C ALA A 147 -2.58 2.79 -2.50
N VAL A 148 -2.82 3.85 -1.73
CA VAL A 148 -3.42 5.09 -2.23
C VAL A 148 -2.49 6.25 -1.91
N PHE A 149 -2.19 7.06 -2.92
CA PHE A 149 -1.28 8.19 -2.83
C PHE A 149 -1.97 9.50 -3.21
N LEU A 150 -1.52 10.61 -2.63
CA LEU A 150 -1.69 11.93 -3.24
C LEU A 150 -0.56 12.15 -4.23
N ILE A 151 -0.92 12.71 -5.38
CA ILE A 151 0.01 13.01 -6.46
C ILE A 151 -0.18 14.44 -6.95
N GLU A 152 0.88 15.01 -7.49
CA GLU A 152 0.87 16.30 -8.19
C GLU A 152 1.34 16.09 -9.62
N TYR A 153 0.60 16.63 -10.56
CA TYR A 153 0.93 16.65 -11.97
C TYR A 153 1.73 17.91 -12.30
N ASP A 154 2.59 17.82 -13.30
CA ASP A 154 3.45 18.95 -13.71
C ASP A 154 2.68 20.10 -14.39
N ASP A 155 1.43 19.89 -14.76
CA ASP A 155 0.52 20.95 -15.19
C ASP A 155 -0.12 21.73 -14.02
N GLY A 156 0.27 21.44 -12.79
CA GLY A 156 -0.23 22.08 -11.57
C GLY A 156 -1.50 21.48 -11.01
N SER A 157 -2.12 20.52 -11.69
CA SER A 157 -3.26 19.81 -11.12
C SER A 157 -2.83 18.79 -10.06
N GLN A 158 -3.75 18.46 -9.17
CA GLN A 158 -3.56 17.45 -8.12
C GLN A 158 -4.52 16.28 -8.33
N GLY A 159 -4.18 15.15 -7.75
CA GLY A 159 -5.00 13.96 -7.81
C GLY A 159 -4.63 12.89 -6.80
N MET A 160 -5.29 11.78 -6.96
CA MET A 160 -4.98 10.54 -6.23
C MET A 160 -4.55 9.47 -7.23
N LEU A 161 -3.64 8.61 -6.80
CA LEU A 161 -3.24 7.39 -7.49
C LEU A 161 -3.53 6.22 -6.55
N GLY A 162 -4.39 5.31 -6.97
CA GLY A 162 -4.53 3.99 -6.36
C GLY A 162 -3.74 2.97 -7.17
N VAL A 163 -2.95 2.17 -6.47
CA VAL A 163 -2.18 1.06 -7.04
C VAL A 163 -2.65 -0.21 -6.35
N GLY A 164 -3.10 -1.17 -7.12
CA GLY A 164 -3.57 -2.47 -6.62
C GLY A 164 -2.81 -3.60 -7.28
N CYS A 165 -2.27 -4.52 -6.49
CA CYS A 165 -1.59 -5.70 -6.99
C CYS A 165 -2.34 -6.96 -6.56
N HIS A 166 -2.95 -7.65 -7.53
CA HIS A 166 -3.68 -8.90 -7.37
C HIS A 166 -2.93 -10.05 -8.05
N GLY A 167 -1.81 -10.42 -7.49
CA GLY A 167 -1.03 -11.59 -7.95
C GLY A 167 -1.49 -12.90 -7.32
N ALA A 168 -0.72 -13.96 -7.53
CA ALA A 168 -1.03 -15.29 -7.02
C ALA A 168 -1.15 -15.29 -5.49
N GLY A 169 -2.27 -15.81 -4.97
CA GLY A 169 -2.57 -15.85 -3.53
C GLY A 169 -3.19 -14.58 -2.96
N ALA A 170 -3.58 -13.62 -3.81
CA ALA A 170 -4.23 -12.41 -3.35
C ALA A 170 -5.59 -12.69 -2.68
N PRO A 171 -5.92 -11.98 -1.58
CA PRO A 171 -7.27 -11.97 -1.04
C PRO A 171 -8.28 -11.37 -2.03
N ASN A 172 -9.54 -11.81 -1.94
CA ASN A 172 -10.62 -11.19 -2.68
C ASN A 172 -10.77 -9.70 -2.33
N GLY A 173 -11.08 -8.88 -3.34
CA GLY A 173 -11.32 -7.45 -3.17
C GLY A 173 -10.11 -6.54 -3.46
N ILE A 174 -8.91 -7.10 -3.60
CA ILE A 174 -7.77 -6.36 -4.15
C ILE A 174 -7.97 -6.27 -5.67
N PHE A 175 -7.91 -5.05 -6.22
CA PHE A 175 -7.93 -4.85 -7.66
C PHE A 175 -6.52 -4.99 -8.26
N GLU A 176 -6.40 -5.15 -9.57
CA GLU A 176 -5.13 -5.15 -10.28
C GLU A 176 -4.98 -3.89 -11.12
N GLY A 177 -3.78 -3.29 -11.12
CA GLY A 177 -3.47 -2.13 -11.92
C GLY A 177 -3.64 -0.80 -11.18
N VAL A 178 -4.14 0.22 -11.86
CA VAL A 178 -4.24 1.58 -11.32
C VAL A 178 -5.65 2.16 -11.43
N ILE A 179 -5.96 3.04 -10.50
CA ILE A 179 -7.04 4.02 -10.58
C ILE A 179 -6.46 5.40 -10.30
N ALA A 180 -7.04 6.46 -10.85
CA ALA A 180 -6.52 7.80 -10.66
C ALA A 180 -7.60 8.87 -10.67
N THR A 181 -7.26 10.04 -10.12
CA THR A 181 -7.99 11.28 -10.39
C THR A 181 -7.03 12.32 -10.96
N LYS A 182 -7.51 13.18 -11.85
CA LYS A 182 -6.79 14.34 -12.36
C LYS A 182 -7.73 15.53 -12.44
N GLY A 183 -7.48 16.55 -11.60
CA GLY A 183 -8.44 17.62 -11.43
C GLY A 183 -9.80 17.07 -10.96
N HIS A 184 -10.85 17.35 -11.73
CA HIS A 184 -12.21 16.87 -11.44
C HIS A 184 -12.57 15.54 -12.14
N VAL A 185 -11.67 14.99 -12.95
CA VAL A 185 -11.91 13.72 -13.66
C VAL A 185 -11.46 12.54 -12.81
N THR A 186 -12.27 11.51 -12.79
CA THR A 186 -12.00 10.28 -12.04
C THR A 186 -11.93 9.09 -13.00
N TYR A 187 -10.86 8.33 -12.91
CA TYR A 187 -10.56 7.16 -13.74
C TYR A 187 -10.59 5.93 -12.85
N TRP A 188 -11.75 5.25 -12.80
CA TRP A 188 -11.98 4.14 -11.86
C TRP A 188 -11.88 2.76 -12.48
N ASN A 189 -12.04 2.64 -13.80
CA ASN A 189 -12.08 1.35 -14.46
C ASN A 189 -10.72 1.04 -15.06
N GLY A 190 -10.05 0.03 -14.51
CA GLY A 190 -8.81 -0.48 -15.09
C GLY A 190 -9.02 -1.17 -16.43
N GLU A 191 -8.00 -1.20 -17.27
CA GLU A 191 -8.00 -1.95 -18.52
C GLU A 191 -7.83 -3.46 -18.23
N LEU A 192 -8.51 -4.30 -19.00
CA LEU A 192 -8.30 -5.73 -18.91
C LEU A 192 -6.93 -6.12 -19.48
N PRO A 193 -6.25 -7.10 -18.88
CA PRO A 193 -4.99 -7.61 -19.38
C PRO A 193 -5.09 -8.12 -20.82
N SER A 194 -4.04 -7.88 -21.60
CA SER A 194 -3.92 -8.40 -22.97
C SER A 194 -3.19 -9.75 -22.98
N ALA A 195 -3.57 -10.64 -23.87
CA ALA A 195 -2.89 -11.94 -24.01
C ALA A 195 -1.42 -11.77 -24.45
N GLY A 196 -0.51 -12.47 -23.78
CA GLY A 196 0.91 -12.54 -24.11
C GLY A 196 1.78 -11.40 -23.55
N VAL A 197 1.29 -10.18 -23.56
CA VAL A 197 1.90 -9.04 -22.84
C VAL A 197 0.80 -8.46 -21.98
N ASP A 198 1.00 -8.55 -20.68
CA ASP A 198 0.02 -8.06 -19.75
C ASP A 198 0.36 -6.62 -19.37
N LYS A 199 -0.40 -5.70 -19.91
CA LYS A 199 -0.41 -4.30 -19.49
C LYS A 199 -1.34 -4.15 -18.30
N ASN A 200 -1.25 -3.03 -17.59
CA ASN A 200 -2.06 -2.77 -16.42
C ASN A 200 -1.74 -3.72 -15.27
N ARG A 201 -0.45 -3.99 -15.08
CA ARG A 201 0.06 -4.77 -13.95
C ARG A 201 0.91 -3.93 -13.04
N THR A 202 0.85 -4.31 -11.78
CA THR A 202 1.62 -3.67 -10.72
C THR A 202 2.28 -4.72 -9.85
N VAL A 203 3.28 -4.32 -9.07
CA VAL A 203 3.88 -5.17 -8.05
C VAL A 203 4.28 -4.32 -6.84
N PHE A 204 4.16 -4.91 -5.66
CA PHE A 204 4.78 -4.41 -4.44
C PHE A 204 5.91 -5.35 -4.01
N HIS A 205 6.99 -4.76 -3.47
CA HIS A 205 8.03 -5.48 -2.73
C HIS A 205 8.05 -4.91 -1.31
N VAL A 206 7.85 -5.77 -0.32
CA VAL A 206 7.67 -5.40 1.08
C VAL A 206 8.79 -5.98 1.92
N ARG A 207 9.51 -5.09 2.62
CA ARG A 207 10.47 -5.43 3.67
C ARG A 207 9.87 -5.07 5.02
N GLN A 208 9.78 -6.09 5.85
CA GLN A 208 9.32 -5.99 7.24
C GLN A 208 10.49 -5.85 8.19
#